data_ba4fa8096817d77eb03b1583f38227bb
#
_entry.id   ba4fa8096817d77eb03b1583f38227bb
#
_cell.length_a   1.000
_cell.length_b   1.000
_cell.length_c   1.000
_cell.angle_alpha   90.00
_cell.angle_beta   90.00
_cell.angle_gamma   90.00
#
_symmetry.space_group_name_H-M   'P 1'
#
loop_
_entity.id
_entity.type
_entity.pdbx_description
1 polymer ?
#
loop_
_entity_poly.entity_id
_entity_poly.type
_entity_poly.pdbx_seq_one_letter_code
_entity_poly.pdbx_strand_id
1 'polypeptide(L)'
;GPYVIKRLFLQEGVLDDRNTPLAEYVSAAEMERISAQTAPSGALAVVGIPDINPVVPQQGNLYLALEGVQDPGNFGTILRLADWFNIAAVYASPDCVELYNPKTVQSTMGAILRVPVYYTSLDNLLKETQLPVSGTVLQGGTDINTLSLPSQGIIVMGNESRGISPALLEYVQTRLYIPAYREGSESLNVAIAAAIVCAAFRRNLPPLPR
;
A
#
# COMPACT_ATOMS: atom_id res chain seq x y z
N GLY A 1 0.29 -16.32 7.77
CA GLY A 1 0.97 -15.29 6.97
C GLY A 1 2.48 -15.57 6.91
N PRO A 2 3.24 -14.91 6.06
CA PRO A 2 4.68 -15.18 5.88
C PRO A 2 5.54 -14.66 7.04
N TYR A 3 4.98 -13.84 7.93
CA TYR A 3 5.69 -13.24 9.05
C TYR A 3 5.79 -14.19 10.24
N VAL A 4 7.00 -14.35 10.77
CA VAL A 4 7.27 -15.18 11.93
C VAL A 4 7.72 -14.28 13.08
N ILE A 5 7.00 -14.33 14.21
CA ILE A 5 7.40 -13.62 15.43
C ILE A 5 8.65 -14.29 15.99
N LYS A 6 9.72 -13.54 16.14
CA LYS A 6 11.00 -13.98 16.72
C LYS A 6 11.06 -13.71 18.21
N ARG A 7 10.53 -12.56 18.66
CA ARG A 7 10.43 -12.17 20.06
C ARG A 7 9.15 -11.36 20.28
N LEU A 8 8.55 -11.47 21.43
CA LEU A 8 7.38 -10.70 21.83
C LEU A 8 7.64 -10.13 23.23
N PHE A 9 7.58 -8.81 23.36
CA PHE A 9 7.69 -8.11 24.62
C PHE A 9 6.31 -7.61 25.04
N LEU A 10 5.93 -7.86 26.29
CA LEU A 10 4.68 -7.40 26.88
C LEU A 10 5.00 -6.56 28.11
N GLN A 11 4.39 -5.39 28.21
CA GLN A 11 4.54 -4.52 29.37
C GLN A 11 3.77 -5.10 30.56
N GLU A 12 4.43 -5.22 31.70
CA GLU A 12 3.81 -5.65 32.95
C GLU A 12 2.60 -4.82 33.29
N GLY A 13 1.49 -5.47 33.69
CA GLY A 13 0.24 -4.84 34.09
C GLY A 13 -0.63 -4.26 32.97
N VAL A 14 -0.20 -4.30 31.72
CA VAL A 14 -0.98 -3.83 30.57
C VAL A 14 -1.65 -4.97 29.82
N LEU A 15 -0.90 -6.03 29.57
CA LEU A 15 -1.40 -7.25 28.94
C LEU A 15 -0.99 -8.43 29.83
N ASP A 16 -1.96 -9.14 30.35
CA ASP A 16 -1.74 -10.32 31.21
C ASP A 16 -2.10 -11.60 30.43
N ASP A 17 -1.32 -11.88 29.39
CA ASP A 17 -1.43 -13.13 28.64
C ASP A 17 -0.26 -14.08 28.99
N ARG A 18 -0.37 -14.68 30.17
CA ARG A 18 0.63 -15.66 30.68
C ARG A 18 0.69 -16.96 29.89
N ASN A 19 -0.16 -17.10 28.86
CA ASN A 19 -0.23 -18.30 28.02
C ASN A 19 0.58 -18.19 26.72
N THR A 20 1.28 -17.08 26.48
CA THR A 20 2.10 -16.92 25.28
C THR A 20 3.55 -17.32 25.54
N PRO A 21 4.00 -18.51 25.09
CA PRO A 21 5.34 -19.06 25.44
C PRO A 21 6.53 -18.20 24.98
N LEU A 22 6.30 -17.30 24.01
CA LEU A 22 7.32 -16.39 23.46
C LEU A 22 7.35 -15.02 24.14
N ALA A 23 6.45 -14.76 25.12
CA ALA A 23 6.35 -13.45 25.74
C ALA A 23 7.44 -13.24 26.79
N GLU A 24 8.17 -12.14 26.65
CA GLU A 24 9.08 -11.59 27.64
C GLU A 24 8.40 -10.38 28.28
N TYR A 25 8.26 -10.38 29.61
CA TYR A 25 7.65 -9.27 30.33
C TYR A 25 8.69 -8.21 30.64
N VAL A 26 8.36 -6.96 30.37
CA VAL A 26 9.23 -5.81 30.55
C VAL A 26 8.52 -4.69 31.31
N SER A 27 9.27 -3.91 32.06
CA SER A 27 8.78 -2.70 32.72
C SER A 27 8.41 -1.60 31.68
N ALA A 28 7.63 -0.60 32.10
CA ALA A 28 7.32 0.55 31.25
C ALA A 28 8.59 1.27 30.76
N ALA A 29 9.59 1.44 31.62
CA ALA A 29 10.86 2.08 31.28
C ALA A 29 11.67 1.28 30.23
N GLU A 30 11.62 -0.04 30.30
CA GLU A 30 12.27 -0.90 29.30
C GLU A 30 11.50 -0.85 27.99
N MET A 31 10.15 -0.85 28.02
CA MET A 31 9.33 -0.71 26.82
C MET A 31 9.60 0.61 26.09
N GLU A 32 9.74 1.72 26.81
CA GLU A 32 10.14 3.01 26.24
C GLU A 32 11.52 2.96 25.56
N ARG A 33 12.47 2.22 26.11
CA ARG A 33 13.81 2.12 25.55
C ARG A 33 13.90 1.26 24.29
N ILE A 34 13.07 0.23 24.18
CA ILE A 34 13.08 -0.70 23.02
C ILE A 34 12.11 -0.28 21.92
N SER A 35 11.15 0.58 22.21
CA SER A 35 10.16 1.05 21.23
C SER A 35 10.71 2.20 20.40
N ALA A 36 10.40 2.22 19.12
CA ALA A 36 10.64 3.37 18.23
C ALA A 36 9.49 4.40 18.26
N GLN A 37 8.45 4.18 19.07
CA GLN A 37 7.30 5.07 19.18
C GLN A 37 7.49 6.07 20.31
N THR A 38 7.03 7.31 20.12
CA THR A 38 7.02 8.35 21.16
C THR A 38 6.11 7.98 22.36
N ALA A 39 5.03 7.27 22.06
CA ALA A 39 4.14 6.69 23.07
C ALA A 39 4.01 5.18 22.78
N PRO A 40 4.82 4.33 23.42
CA PRO A 40 4.82 2.89 23.20
C PRO A 40 3.45 2.27 23.52
N SER A 41 3.07 1.29 22.74
CA SER A 41 1.97 0.39 23.12
C SER A 41 2.47 -0.65 24.14
N GLY A 42 1.56 -1.28 24.86
CA GLY A 42 1.92 -2.30 25.85
C GLY A 42 2.50 -3.60 25.28
N ALA A 43 2.69 -3.70 23.97
CA ALA A 43 3.27 -4.85 23.30
C ALA A 43 4.21 -4.43 22.17
N LEU A 44 5.31 -5.18 21.99
CA LEU A 44 6.26 -5.02 20.92
C LEU A 44 6.67 -6.41 20.39
N ALA A 45 6.55 -6.61 19.08
CA ALA A 45 6.98 -7.84 18.45
C ALA A 45 8.17 -7.60 17.52
N VAL A 46 9.19 -8.43 17.64
CA VAL A 46 10.27 -8.55 16.65
C VAL A 46 9.87 -9.65 15.68
N VAL A 47 9.76 -9.29 14.42
CA VAL A 47 9.25 -10.16 13.36
C VAL A 47 10.33 -10.38 12.32
N GLY A 48 10.48 -11.62 11.85
CA GLY A 48 11.36 -11.92 10.72
C GLY A 48 10.80 -11.31 9.43
N ILE A 49 11.66 -10.61 8.68
CA ILE A 49 11.31 -10.13 7.35
C ILE A 49 11.22 -11.35 6.43
N PRO A 50 10.06 -11.60 5.78
CA PRO A 50 9.91 -12.72 4.88
C PRO A 50 10.70 -12.49 3.57
N ASP A 51 11.27 -13.55 3.05
CA ASP A 51 11.80 -13.55 1.70
C ASP A 51 10.65 -13.88 0.73
N ILE A 52 10.14 -12.86 0.05
CA ILE A 52 9.01 -12.99 -0.89
C ILE A 52 9.44 -12.52 -2.27
N ASN A 53 9.38 -13.42 -3.23
CA ASN A 53 9.62 -13.10 -4.63
C ASN A 53 8.37 -12.48 -5.28
N PRO A 54 8.53 -11.52 -6.20
CA PRO A 54 7.42 -10.95 -6.94
C PRO A 54 6.62 -12.05 -7.67
N VAL A 55 5.31 -12.00 -7.52
CA VAL A 55 4.38 -12.91 -8.19
C VAL A 55 3.84 -12.20 -9.43
N VAL A 56 3.74 -12.93 -10.54
CA VAL A 56 3.14 -12.42 -11.77
C VAL A 56 1.65 -12.12 -11.54
N PRO A 57 1.15 -10.94 -11.94
CA PRO A 57 -0.25 -10.59 -11.80
C PRO A 57 -1.18 -11.59 -12.48
N GLN A 58 -2.21 -12.05 -11.76
CA GLN A 58 -3.18 -13.05 -12.21
C GLN A 58 -4.49 -12.39 -12.62
N GLN A 59 -5.19 -12.97 -13.61
CA GLN A 59 -6.55 -12.57 -13.97
C GLN A 59 -7.51 -12.67 -12.78
N GLY A 60 -8.56 -11.87 -12.80
CA GLY A 60 -9.55 -11.80 -11.72
C GLY A 60 -9.16 -10.89 -10.55
N ASN A 61 -7.92 -10.39 -10.52
CA ASN A 61 -7.41 -9.59 -9.43
C ASN A 61 -7.12 -8.12 -9.84
N LEU A 62 -7.17 -7.23 -8.86
CA LEU A 62 -6.78 -5.84 -9.01
C LEU A 62 -5.50 -5.59 -8.21
N TYR A 63 -4.57 -4.86 -8.81
CA TYR A 63 -3.23 -4.58 -8.29
C TYR A 63 -2.97 -3.07 -8.29
N LEU A 64 -2.07 -2.62 -7.41
CA LEU A 64 -1.49 -1.28 -7.48
C LEU A 64 -0.03 -1.38 -7.92
N ALA A 65 0.39 -0.46 -8.79
CA ALA A 65 1.78 -0.21 -9.13
C ALA A 65 2.14 1.22 -8.71
N LEU A 66 3.13 1.36 -7.83
CA LEU A 66 3.55 2.63 -7.26
C LEU A 66 4.90 3.03 -7.82
N GLU A 67 4.96 4.15 -8.53
CA GLU A 67 6.20 4.70 -9.07
C GLU A 67 6.70 5.86 -8.22
N GLY A 68 7.81 5.65 -7.52
CA GLY A 68 8.52 6.69 -6.78
C GLY A 68 7.73 7.33 -5.64
N VAL A 69 6.87 6.58 -4.95
CA VAL A 69 6.18 7.07 -3.74
C VAL A 69 7.17 7.07 -2.58
N GLN A 70 7.66 8.25 -2.22
CA GLN A 70 8.78 8.40 -1.28
C GLN A 70 8.35 8.78 0.14
N ASP A 71 7.15 9.35 0.34
CA ASP A 71 6.67 9.64 1.70
C ASP A 71 6.16 8.37 2.39
N PRO A 72 6.75 7.99 3.55
CA PRO A 72 6.37 6.77 4.27
C PRO A 72 4.94 6.79 4.79
N GLY A 73 4.38 7.97 5.06
CA GLY A 73 2.99 8.12 5.47
C GLY A 73 2.02 7.81 4.32
N ASN A 74 2.32 8.32 3.12
CA ASN A 74 1.54 8.04 1.91
C ASN A 74 1.62 6.56 1.55
N PHE A 75 2.83 5.98 1.54
CA PHE A 75 3.02 4.57 1.21
C PHE A 75 2.24 3.65 2.16
N GLY A 76 2.37 3.87 3.48
CA GLY A 76 1.62 3.08 4.46
C GLY A 76 0.11 3.28 4.38
N THR A 77 -0.35 4.50 4.08
CA THR A 77 -1.78 4.78 3.84
C THR A 77 -2.29 4.06 2.60
N ILE A 78 -1.51 4.01 1.51
CA ILE A 78 -1.87 3.25 0.31
C ILE A 78 -1.98 1.76 0.61
N LEU A 79 -1.11 1.20 1.46
CA LEU A 79 -1.25 -0.20 1.89
C LEU A 79 -2.54 -0.46 2.67
N ARG A 80 -2.97 0.49 3.53
CA ARG A 80 -4.29 0.38 4.20
C ARG A 80 -5.44 0.39 3.20
N LEU A 81 -5.35 1.22 2.17
CA LEU A 81 -6.35 1.25 1.09
C LEU A 81 -6.32 -0.05 0.29
N ALA A 82 -5.14 -0.58 0.00
CA ALA A 82 -4.99 -1.87 -0.68
C ALA A 82 -5.67 -3.01 0.09
N ASP A 83 -5.48 -3.06 1.41
CA ASP A 83 -6.16 -4.00 2.30
C ASP A 83 -7.70 -3.79 2.27
N TRP A 84 -8.14 -2.54 2.42
CA TRP A 84 -9.57 -2.19 2.46
C TRP A 84 -10.31 -2.54 1.17
N PHE A 85 -9.68 -2.27 0.03
CA PHE A 85 -10.27 -2.49 -1.28
C PHE A 85 -9.95 -3.87 -1.88
N ASN A 86 -9.40 -4.80 -1.11
CA ASN A 86 -9.00 -6.13 -1.55
C ASN A 86 -8.13 -6.08 -2.81
N ILE A 87 -7.06 -5.30 -2.74
CA ILE A 87 -6.00 -5.28 -3.74
C ILE A 87 -5.10 -6.49 -3.50
N ALA A 88 -4.87 -7.29 -4.53
CA ALA A 88 -4.18 -8.57 -4.38
C ALA A 88 -2.69 -8.42 -4.03
N ALA A 89 -2.04 -7.38 -4.55
CA ALA A 89 -0.68 -7.01 -4.19
C ALA A 89 -0.36 -5.56 -4.63
N VAL A 90 0.70 -5.01 -4.05
CA VAL A 90 1.29 -3.73 -4.44
C VAL A 90 2.67 -4.00 -5.04
N TYR A 91 2.90 -3.50 -6.25
CA TYR A 91 4.21 -3.49 -6.91
C TYR A 91 4.80 -2.08 -6.78
N ALA A 92 5.95 -1.97 -6.14
CA ALA A 92 6.63 -0.71 -5.92
C ALA A 92 7.91 -0.64 -6.76
N SER A 93 8.16 0.52 -7.37
CA SER A 93 9.46 0.75 -8.00
C SER A 93 10.58 0.83 -6.96
N PRO A 94 11.84 0.53 -7.31
CA PRO A 94 12.95 0.51 -6.34
C PRO A 94 13.23 1.84 -5.65
N ASP A 95 12.78 2.96 -6.21
CA ASP A 95 12.90 4.31 -5.65
C ASP A 95 11.73 4.72 -4.73
N CYS A 96 10.76 3.83 -4.50
CA CYS A 96 9.78 3.99 -3.43
C CYS A 96 10.45 3.87 -2.05
N VAL A 97 9.80 4.47 -1.04
CA VAL A 97 10.24 4.31 0.35
C VAL A 97 10.22 2.84 0.78
N GLU A 98 11.15 2.49 1.64
CA GLU A 98 11.27 1.16 2.25
C GLU A 98 10.01 0.76 3.03
N LEU A 99 9.48 -0.46 2.75
CA LEU A 99 8.29 -1.02 3.42
C LEU A 99 8.47 -1.11 4.94
N TYR A 100 9.65 -1.49 5.39
CA TYR A 100 9.95 -1.69 6.81
C TYR A 100 10.51 -0.44 7.50
N ASN A 101 10.49 0.71 6.84
CA ASN A 101 10.72 1.98 7.51
C ASN A 101 9.72 2.14 8.68
N PRO A 102 10.15 2.51 9.90
CA PRO A 102 9.27 2.58 11.07
C PRO A 102 8.00 3.41 10.87
N LYS A 103 8.11 4.55 10.15
CA LYS A 103 6.96 5.41 9.84
C LYS A 103 6.03 4.76 8.82
N THR A 104 6.56 4.02 7.85
CA THR A 104 5.74 3.22 6.92
C THR A 104 4.97 2.16 7.69
N VAL A 105 5.66 1.33 8.48
CA VAL A 105 5.05 0.26 9.29
C VAL A 105 3.92 0.81 10.16
N GLN A 106 4.16 1.92 10.88
CA GLN A 106 3.16 2.58 11.71
C GLN A 106 1.94 3.03 10.89
N SER A 107 2.17 3.63 9.72
CA SER A 107 1.11 4.17 8.86
C SER A 107 0.23 3.08 8.24
N THR A 108 0.74 1.83 8.11
CA THR A 108 -0.05 0.72 7.57
C THR A 108 -1.17 0.25 8.50
N MET A 109 -1.09 0.53 9.79
CA MET A 109 -2.05 0.05 10.81
C MET A 109 -2.29 -1.46 10.72
N GLY A 110 -1.22 -2.22 10.49
CA GLY A 110 -1.25 -3.68 10.37
C GLY A 110 -1.59 -4.24 8.97
N ALA A 111 -1.91 -3.41 7.99
CA ALA A 111 -2.15 -3.87 6.61
C ALA A 111 -0.91 -4.54 6.00
N ILE A 112 0.30 -4.16 6.45
CA ILE A 112 1.57 -4.79 6.06
C ILE A 112 1.58 -6.32 6.22
N LEU A 113 0.80 -6.85 7.16
CA LEU A 113 0.72 -8.29 7.42
C LEU A 113 -0.23 -9.03 6.45
N ARG A 114 -1.03 -8.30 5.67
CA ARG A 114 -2.09 -8.86 4.82
C ARG A 114 -1.89 -8.57 3.34
N VAL A 115 -1.27 -7.43 3.00
CA VAL A 115 -1.05 -7.00 1.61
C VAL A 115 0.39 -7.28 1.21
N PRO A 116 0.64 -8.18 0.26
CA PRO A 116 1.97 -8.39 -0.30
C PRO A 116 2.48 -7.14 -1.00
N VAL A 117 3.75 -6.79 -0.76
CA VAL A 117 4.45 -5.70 -1.46
C VAL A 117 5.69 -6.25 -2.12
N TYR A 118 5.85 -5.99 -3.42
CA TYR A 118 6.97 -6.44 -4.21
C TYR A 118 7.71 -5.24 -4.81
N TYR A 119 8.99 -5.10 -4.51
CA TYR A 119 9.86 -4.13 -5.18
C TYR A 119 10.36 -4.74 -6.49
N THR A 120 10.05 -4.08 -7.61
CA THR A 120 10.39 -4.60 -8.94
C THR A 120 10.48 -3.48 -9.98
N SER A 121 11.06 -3.80 -11.14
CA SER A 121 10.97 -2.94 -12.31
C SER A 121 9.52 -2.90 -12.82
N LEU A 122 8.87 -1.74 -12.68
CA LEU A 122 7.51 -1.55 -13.18
C LEU A 122 7.47 -1.60 -14.71
N ASP A 123 8.52 -1.20 -15.41
CA ASP A 123 8.63 -1.31 -16.87
C ASP A 123 8.48 -2.77 -17.31
N ASN A 124 9.27 -3.68 -16.73
CA ASN A 124 9.18 -5.10 -17.03
C ASN A 124 7.81 -5.68 -16.67
N LEU A 125 7.29 -5.34 -15.49
CA LEU A 125 5.97 -5.79 -15.03
C LEU A 125 4.86 -5.39 -16.01
N LEU A 126 4.83 -4.12 -16.43
CA LEU A 126 3.78 -3.59 -17.29
C LEU A 126 3.93 -4.08 -18.75
N LYS A 127 5.15 -4.29 -19.21
CA LYS A 127 5.43 -4.84 -20.52
C LYS A 127 4.99 -6.30 -20.67
N GLU A 128 5.13 -7.09 -19.63
CA GLU A 128 4.85 -8.53 -19.65
C GLU A 128 3.40 -8.87 -19.28
N THR A 129 2.68 -7.94 -18.64
CA THR A 129 1.31 -8.22 -18.18
C THR A 129 0.31 -8.31 -19.33
N GLN A 130 -0.67 -9.21 -19.20
CA GLN A 130 -1.84 -9.30 -20.07
C GLN A 130 -3.07 -8.63 -19.45
N LEU A 131 -2.93 -8.02 -18.26
CA LEU A 131 -4.01 -7.33 -17.58
C LEU A 131 -4.18 -5.90 -18.11
N PRO A 132 -5.39 -5.34 -18.07
CA PRO A 132 -5.59 -3.93 -18.41
C PRO A 132 -4.84 -3.04 -17.41
N VAL A 133 -4.11 -2.06 -17.94
CA VAL A 133 -3.35 -1.08 -17.16
C VAL A 133 -4.04 0.28 -17.22
N SER A 134 -4.35 0.81 -16.06
CA SER A 134 -4.91 2.16 -15.89
C SER A 134 -3.94 3.01 -15.08
N GLY A 135 -3.82 4.29 -15.39
CA GLY A 135 -2.92 5.19 -14.66
C GLY A 135 -3.53 6.57 -14.45
N THR A 136 -3.21 7.18 -13.31
CA THR A 136 -3.70 8.52 -12.97
C THR A 136 -2.87 9.60 -13.64
N VAL A 137 -3.53 10.55 -14.28
CA VAL A 137 -2.91 11.70 -14.93
C VAL A 137 -3.59 13.00 -14.52
N LEU A 138 -2.84 14.11 -14.52
CA LEU A 138 -3.38 15.43 -14.22
C LEU A 138 -4.04 16.07 -15.46
N GLN A 139 -3.59 15.68 -16.66
CA GLN A 139 -4.09 16.22 -17.93
C GLN A 139 -4.17 15.11 -18.97
N GLY A 140 -5.09 15.27 -19.93
CA GLY A 140 -5.23 14.33 -21.05
C GLY A 140 -5.80 12.96 -20.67
N GLY A 141 -6.43 12.86 -19.51
CA GLY A 141 -7.18 11.68 -19.05
C GLY A 141 -8.68 11.83 -19.23
N THR A 142 -9.39 10.73 -19.04
CA THR A 142 -10.86 10.70 -19.02
C THR A 142 -11.36 10.80 -17.58
N ASP A 143 -12.41 11.59 -17.35
CA ASP A 143 -13.06 11.72 -16.04
C ASP A 143 -13.44 10.33 -15.51
N ILE A 144 -12.86 9.96 -14.37
CA ILE A 144 -13.06 8.67 -13.73
C ILE A 144 -14.53 8.37 -13.42
N ASN A 145 -15.36 9.41 -13.27
CA ASN A 145 -16.79 9.27 -12.98
C ASN A 145 -17.59 8.82 -14.21
N THR A 146 -17.08 9.03 -15.41
CA THR A 146 -17.74 8.67 -16.68
C THR A 146 -17.32 7.31 -17.22
N LEU A 147 -16.29 6.69 -16.62
CA LEU A 147 -15.73 5.44 -17.09
C LEU A 147 -16.43 4.21 -16.49
N SER A 148 -16.61 3.19 -17.33
CA SER A 148 -16.89 1.83 -16.87
C SER A 148 -15.55 1.13 -16.64
N LEU A 149 -15.12 1.05 -15.38
CA LEU A 149 -13.83 0.50 -15.00
C LEU A 149 -13.91 -1.03 -14.84
N PRO A 150 -12.87 -1.77 -15.26
CA PRO A 150 -12.83 -3.22 -15.10
C PRO A 150 -12.67 -3.62 -13.62
N SER A 151 -13.13 -4.82 -13.26
CA SER A 151 -12.95 -5.36 -11.91
C SER A 151 -11.55 -5.89 -11.63
N GLN A 152 -10.72 -6.02 -12.66
CA GLN A 152 -9.35 -6.55 -12.62
C GLN A 152 -8.39 -5.63 -13.36
N GLY A 153 -7.10 -5.72 -13.06
CA GLY A 153 -6.07 -4.95 -13.76
C GLY A 153 -4.98 -4.43 -12.85
N ILE A 154 -4.16 -3.54 -13.39
CA ILE A 154 -3.13 -2.83 -12.65
C ILE A 154 -3.43 -1.34 -12.70
N ILE A 155 -3.48 -0.71 -11.53
CA ILE A 155 -3.62 0.74 -11.37
C ILE A 155 -2.24 1.31 -11.07
N VAL A 156 -1.73 2.17 -11.96
CA VAL A 156 -0.46 2.86 -11.78
C VAL A 156 -0.70 4.20 -11.09
N MET A 157 0.01 4.41 -9.98
CA MET A 157 0.07 5.67 -9.25
C MET A 157 1.49 6.21 -9.36
N GLY A 158 1.64 7.44 -9.81
CA GLY A 158 2.94 8.06 -9.99
C GLY A 158 3.45 8.81 -8.75
N ASN A 159 4.66 9.33 -8.86
CA ASN A 159 5.29 10.20 -7.88
C ASN A 159 4.48 11.46 -7.64
N GLU A 160 4.48 11.97 -6.41
CA GLU A 160 3.69 13.13 -5.98
C GLU A 160 3.99 14.42 -6.79
N SER A 161 5.23 14.59 -7.25
CA SER A 161 5.67 15.80 -7.95
C SER A 161 5.70 15.64 -9.46
N ARG A 162 6.08 14.46 -9.96
CA ARG A 162 6.34 14.18 -11.38
C ARG A 162 5.21 13.40 -12.06
N GLY A 163 4.31 12.82 -11.27
CA GLY A 163 3.31 11.89 -11.79
C GLY A 163 3.92 10.58 -12.28
N ILE A 164 3.25 9.92 -13.21
CA ILE A 164 3.73 8.71 -13.89
C ILE A 164 4.73 9.12 -14.97
N SER A 165 5.87 8.45 -15.01
CA SER A 165 6.92 8.71 -16.00
C SER A 165 6.43 8.45 -17.44
N PRO A 166 6.99 9.15 -18.45
CA PRO A 166 6.63 8.90 -19.84
C PRO A 166 6.82 7.44 -20.27
N ALA A 167 7.85 6.77 -19.77
CA ALA A 167 8.12 5.37 -20.06
C ALA A 167 6.99 4.45 -19.60
N LEU A 168 6.48 4.62 -18.38
CA LEU A 168 5.37 3.82 -17.88
C LEU A 168 4.02 4.21 -18.50
N LEU A 169 3.85 5.49 -18.89
CA LEU A 169 2.64 5.95 -19.59
C LEU A 169 2.42 5.28 -20.95
N GLU A 170 3.45 4.74 -21.59
CA GLU A 170 3.33 3.95 -22.82
C GLU A 170 2.53 2.66 -22.64
N TYR A 171 2.55 2.09 -21.44
CA TYR A 171 1.79 0.87 -21.12
C TYR A 171 0.37 1.16 -20.61
N VAL A 172 0.04 2.42 -20.31
CA VAL A 172 -1.26 2.81 -19.75
C VAL A 172 -2.29 2.90 -20.87
N GLN A 173 -3.23 1.95 -20.90
CA GLN A 173 -4.33 1.94 -21.86
C GLN A 173 -5.45 2.92 -21.46
N THR A 174 -5.71 3.06 -20.16
CA THR A 174 -6.75 3.96 -19.65
C THR A 174 -6.15 5.03 -18.77
N ARG A 175 -6.12 6.26 -19.24
CA ARG A 175 -5.66 7.43 -18.49
C ARG A 175 -6.82 8.00 -17.67
N LEU A 176 -6.69 7.92 -16.35
CA LEU A 176 -7.71 8.32 -15.38
C LEU A 176 -7.47 9.77 -14.94
N TYR A 177 -8.49 10.58 -15.03
CA TYR A 177 -8.49 11.94 -14.51
C TYR A 177 -9.49 12.07 -13.38
N ILE A 178 -9.05 12.59 -12.23
CA ILE A 178 -9.91 12.95 -11.10
C ILE A 178 -10.24 14.44 -11.26
N PRO A 179 -11.51 14.84 -11.54
CA PRO A 179 -11.83 16.22 -11.81
C PRO A 179 -11.65 17.10 -10.56
N ALA A 180 -11.00 18.25 -10.77
CA ALA A 180 -10.96 19.33 -9.80
C ALA A 180 -12.17 20.23 -9.99
N TYR A 181 -12.83 20.63 -8.89
CA TYR A 181 -13.99 21.54 -8.92
C TYR A 181 -13.62 22.99 -8.58
N ARG A 182 -12.33 23.27 -8.43
CA ARG A 182 -11.79 24.61 -8.20
C ARG A 182 -10.59 24.86 -9.10
N GLU A 183 -10.56 26.01 -9.74
CA GLU A 183 -9.40 26.47 -10.51
C GLU A 183 -8.19 26.71 -9.62
N GLY A 184 -6.96 26.43 -10.15
CA GLY A 184 -5.71 26.64 -9.45
C GLY A 184 -5.29 25.53 -8.48
N SER A 185 -6.06 24.44 -8.39
CA SER A 185 -5.61 23.23 -7.67
C SER A 185 -4.60 22.47 -8.53
N GLU A 186 -3.39 22.25 -8.01
CA GLU A 186 -2.30 21.60 -8.77
C GLU A 186 -2.44 20.08 -8.81
N SER A 187 -2.60 19.44 -7.65
CA SER A 187 -2.71 17.99 -7.56
C SER A 187 -3.35 17.55 -6.22
N LEU A 188 -3.80 16.30 -6.16
CA LEU A 188 -4.17 15.62 -4.92
C LEU A 188 -2.96 14.88 -4.34
N ASN A 189 -2.93 14.74 -3.03
CA ASN A 189 -2.03 13.78 -2.36
C ASN A 189 -2.23 12.39 -2.97
N VAL A 190 -1.12 11.66 -3.20
CA VAL A 190 -1.14 10.37 -3.91
C VAL A 190 -1.98 9.31 -3.20
N ALA A 191 -1.99 9.29 -1.86
CA ALA A 191 -2.82 8.35 -1.11
C ALA A 191 -4.32 8.70 -1.22
N ILE A 192 -4.66 9.99 -1.25
CA ILE A 192 -6.04 10.44 -1.49
C ILE A 192 -6.48 10.08 -2.91
N ALA A 193 -5.64 10.33 -3.92
CA ALA A 193 -5.92 9.93 -5.29
C ALA A 193 -6.13 8.41 -5.40
N ALA A 194 -5.26 7.62 -4.77
CA ALA A 194 -5.38 6.17 -4.72
C ALA A 194 -6.71 5.71 -4.10
N ALA A 195 -7.17 6.37 -3.02
CA ALA A 195 -8.46 6.06 -2.40
C ALA A 195 -9.63 6.26 -3.37
N ILE A 196 -9.66 7.38 -4.07
CA ILE A 196 -10.71 7.72 -5.04
C ILE A 196 -10.72 6.69 -6.19
N VAL A 197 -9.53 6.37 -6.71
CA VAL A 197 -9.39 5.42 -7.82
C VAL A 197 -9.81 4.01 -7.39
N CYS A 198 -9.31 3.51 -6.27
CA CYS A 198 -9.70 2.20 -5.77
C CYS A 198 -11.22 2.10 -5.52
N ALA A 199 -11.82 3.14 -4.93
CA ALA A 199 -13.27 3.20 -4.73
C ALA A 199 -14.03 3.16 -6.07
N ALA A 200 -13.55 3.86 -7.11
CA ALA A 200 -14.15 3.85 -8.43
C ALA A 200 -14.10 2.46 -9.08
N PHE A 201 -12.96 1.74 -8.98
CA PHE A 201 -12.82 0.38 -9.48
C PHE A 201 -13.70 -0.64 -8.74
N ARG A 202 -14.04 -0.38 -7.49
CA ARG A 202 -14.89 -1.26 -6.66
C ARG A 202 -16.38 -0.86 -6.64
N ARG A 203 -16.74 0.26 -7.25
CA ARG A 203 -18.11 0.82 -7.23
C ARG A 203 -19.22 -0.19 -7.57
N ASN A 204 -18.97 -1.04 -8.55
CA ASN A 204 -19.96 -1.97 -9.09
C ASN A 204 -19.81 -3.40 -8.52
N LEU A 205 -18.92 -3.62 -7.55
CA LEU A 205 -18.77 -4.92 -6.92
C LEU A 205 -19.50 -4.95 -5.57
N PRO A 206 -20.16 -6.07 -5.23
CA PRO A 206 -20.72 -6.21 -3.90
C PRO A 206 -19.60 -6.23 -2.86
N PRO A 207 -19.76 -5.55 -1.71
CA PRO A 207 -18.80 -5.67 -0.62
C PRO A 207 -18.78 -7.12 -0.10
N LEU A 208 -17.63 -7.53 0.45
CA LEU A 208 -17.54 -8.81 1.13
C LEU A 208 -18.47 -8.82 2.36
N PRO A 209 -19.15 -9.94 2.65
CA PRO A 209 -19.92 -10.07 3.88
C PRO A 209 -19.00 -9.86 5.09
N ARG A 210 -19.47 -9.09 6.06
CA ARG A 210 -18.76 -8.81 7.33
C ARG A 210 -18.95 -9.96 8.30
#